data_be3a0bac08af24656537699a0bdda526
#
_entry.id   be3a0bac08af24656537699a0bdda526
#
_cell.length_a   1.000
_cell.length_b   1.000
_cell.length_c   1.000
_cell.angle_alpha   90.00
_cell.angle_beta   90.00
_cell.angle_gamma   90.00
#
_symmetry.space_group_name_H-M   'P 1'
#
loop_
_entity.id
_entity.type
_entity.pdbx_description
1 polymer ?
#
loop_
_entity_poly.entity_id
_entity_poly.type
_entity_poly.pdbx_seq_one_letter_code
_entity_poly.pdbx_strand_id
1 'polypeptide(L)'
;MNNNAYASPELAAVEVNGMSRSSFIAKSAIATGGLYGAGAVTQFVSRAIAQEGMGDVDILNFALTLEYLEAAFYDEALSKAGLSGDVKKLAQEFGDHEKQHVDALTGAIEKAGGKPVKAPGVQFPLSDEKSFIKLAVTFEDTGVSAYNGAAPMISNKDVLAAAGSIAQVEARHAAAIRSLAGEDPTPEAFDKTLTTDEVLKAVKPFLKG
;
A
#
# COMPACT_ATOMS: atom_id res chain seq x y z
N MET A 1 20.36 19.99 26.20
CA MET A 1 21.14 19.95 24.96
C MET A 1 20.21 19.51 23.88
N ASN A 2 19.79 20.45 23.00
CA ASN A 2 18.82 20.19 21.93
C ASN A 2 19.51 19.50 20.76
N ASN A 3 19.16 18.24 20.50
CA ASN A 3 19.56 17.54 19.28
C ASN A 3 18.42 17.62 18.22
N ASN A 4 18.33 18.76 17.57
CA ASN A 4 17.52 18.95 16.35
C ASN A 4 18.48 19.12 15.16
N ALA A 5 19.17 18.05 14.76
CA ALA A 5 20.28 18.13 13.80
C ALA A 5 20.03 17.40 12.47
N TYR A 6 18.79 17.15 12.02
CA TYR A 6 18.52 16.47 10.75
C TYR A 6 17.36 17.05 9.91
N ALA A 7 17.05 18.33 10.06
CA ALA A 7 16.28 19.01 9.03
C ALA A 7 17.12 20.18 8.52
N SER A 8 17.68 20.10 7.31
CA SER A 8 18.32 21.26 6.72
C SER A 8 17.26 22.37 6.58
N PRO A 9 17.57 23.61 7.01
CA PRO A 9 16.62 24.73 6.91
C PRO A 9 16.11 24.98 5.49
N GLU A 10 16.87 24.57 4.49
CA GLU A 10 16.58 24.72 3.07
C GLU A 10 15.39 23.84 2.62
N LEU A 11 15.18 22.67 3.24
CA LEU A 11 14.04 21.80 2.92
C LEU A 11 12.72 22.29 3.55
N ALA A 12 12.78 23.13 4.57
CA ALA A 12 11.60 23.71 5.22
C ALA A 12 11.01 24.89 4.41
N ALA A 13 11.81 25.50 3.53
CA ALA A 13 11.47 26.73 2.80
C ALA A 13 10.98 26.50 1.36
N VAL A 14 10.79 25.26 0.91
CA VAL A 14 10.31 24.99 -0.45
C VAL A 14 8.81 25.26 -0.54
N GLU A 15 8.45 26.42 -1.09
CA GLU A 15 7.09 26.76 -1.52
C GLU A 15 6.89 26.37 -2.98
N VAL A 16 5.81 25.62 -3.27
CA VAL A 16 5.38 25.32 -4.64
C VAL A 16 4.19 26.21 -4.95
N ASN A 17 4.36 27.15 -5.87
CA ASN A 17 3.32 28.11 -6.31
C ASN A 17 2.68 28.90 -5.15
N GLY A 18 3.46 29.36 -4.17
CA GLY A 18 2.97 30.14 -3.03
C GLY A 18 2.14 29.36 -2.02
N MET A 19 2.18 28.04 -2.05
CA MET A 19 1.52 27.14 -1.09
C MET A 19 2.53 26.42 -0.22
N SER A 20 2.25 26.32 1.08
CA SER A 20 3.02 25.45 1.97
C SER A 20 2.83 23.98 1.56
N ARG A 21 3.80 23.13 1.89
CA ARG A 21 3.75 21.68 1.61
C ARG A 21 2.44 21.04 2.12
N SER A 22 2.00 21.38 3.31
CA SER A 22 0.74 20.90 3.89
C SER A 22 -0.48 21.39 3.11
N SER A 23 -0.49 22.62 2.61
CA SER A 23 -1.58 23.19 1.80
C SER A 23 -1.58 22.61 0.39
N PHE A 24 -0.42 22.30 -0.19
CA PHE A 24 -0.33 21.61 -1.49
C PHE A 24 -0.89 20.18 -1.40
N ILE A 25 -0.51 19.44 -0.37
CA ILE A 25 -1.00 18.08 -0.14
C ILE A 25 -2.51 18.07 0.13
N ALA A 26 -3.00 18.98 0.99
CA ALA A 26 -4.42 19.08 1.30
C ALA A 26 -5.30 19.45 0.08
N LYS A 27 -4.81 20.31 -0.82
CA LYS A 27 -5.56 20.71 -2.02
C LYS A 27 -5.54 19.67 -3.13
N SER A 28 -4.50 18.83 -3.20
CA SER A 28 -4.45 17.71 -4.15
C SER A 28 -5.50 16.63 -3.82
N ALA A 29 -5.83 16.46 -2.54
CA ALA A 29 -6.82 15.49 -2.07
C ALA A 29 -8.29 15.91 -2.34
N ILE A 30 -8.57 17.21 -2.57
CA ILE A 30 -9.94 17.74 -2.73
C ILE A 30 -10.44 17.70 -4.19
N ALA A 31 -9.56 17.52 -5.18
CA ALA A 31 -9.90 17.72 -6.61
C ALA A 31 -10.66 16.56 -7.28
N THR A 32 -10.89 15.42 -6.63
CA THR A 32 -11.49 14.23 -7.27
C THR A 32 -12.70 13.63 -6.54
N GLY A 33 -13.42 14.38 -5.74
CA GLY A 33 -14.67 13.94 -5.10
C GLY A 33 -15.84 13.86 -6.09
N GLY A 34 -16.17 12.67 -6.60
CA GLY A 34 -17.31 12.41 -7.48
C GLY A 34 -17.77 10.97 -7.50
N LEU A 35 -18.80 10.66 -6.73
CA LEU A 35 -19.86 9.65 -6.93
C LEU A 35 -19.45 8.28 -7.53
N TYR A 36 -19.29 7.26 -6.70
CA TYR A 36 -19.55 5.87 -7.10
C TYR A 36 -20.26 5.07 -6.01
N GLY A 37 -21.26 4.30 -6.46
CA GLY A 37 -22.25 3.60 -5.70
C GLY A 37 -21.74 2.57 -4.70
N ALA A 38 -22.49 2.44 -3.63
CA ALA A 38 -22.34 1.51 -2.56
C ALA A 38 -22.48 0.05 -3.06
N GLY A 39 -21.42 -0.72 -2.91
CA GLY A 39 -21.43 -2.17 -2.96
C GLY A 39 -20.31 -2.66 -2.07
N ALA A 40 -20.67 -3.25 -0.96
CA ALA A 40 -19.88 -4.06 -0.03
C ALA A 40 -18.37 -3.78 0.11
N VAL A 41 -18.00 -2.53 0.17
CA VAL A 41 -16.75 -2.11 0.75
C VAL A 41 -16.96 -2.20 2.25
N THR A 42 -16.14 -2.94 2.98
CA THR A 42 -16.29 -3.10 4.43
C THR A 42 -16.59 -1.74 5.06
N GLN A 43 -17.43 -1.70 6.09
CA GLN A 43 -17.81 -0.43 6.78
C GLN A 43 -16.61 0.41 7.20
N PHE A 44 -15.45 -0.21 7.29
CA PHE A 44 -14.15 0.40 7.54
C PHE A 44 -13.71 1.30 6.38
N VAL A 45 -13.73 0.80 5.15
CA VAL A 45 -13.36 1.57 3.95
C VAL A 45 -14.32 2.73 3.73
N SER A 46 -15.63 2.53 3.99
CA SER A 46 -16.62 3.61 3.94
C SER A 46 -16.37 4.69 5.00
N ARG A 47 -15.83 4.34 6.16
CA ARG A 47 -15.43 5.29 7.20
C ARG A 47 -14.15 6.04 6.85
N ALA A 48 -13.16 5.37 6.27
CA ALA A 48 -11.91 5.99 5.83
C ALA A 48 -12.15 7.07 4.74
N ILE A 49 -13.13 6.82 3.84
CA ILE A 49 -13.53 7.77 2.79
C ILE A 49 -14.33 8.96 3.35
N ALA A 50 -15.07 8.77 4.43
CA ALA A 50 -16.02 9.78 4.96
C ALA A 50 -15.40 10.75 5.98
N GLN A 51 -14.15 10.59 6.36
CA GLN A 51 -13.55 11.35 7.45
C GLN A 51 -12.36 12.18 6.97
N GLU A 52 -12.50 13.50 6.97
CA GLU A 52 -11.38 14.43 6.94
C GLU A 52 -10.48 14.14 8.15
N GLY A 53 -9.31 13.48 7.89
CA GLY A 53 -8.31 13.14 8.88
C GLY A 53 -8.40 11.69 9.39
N MET A 54 -7.92 10.73 8.59
CA MET A 54 -7.63 9.38 9.10
C MET A 54 -6.59 9.47 10.21
N GLY A 55 -6.88 8.86 11.36
CA GLY A 55 -5.87 8.65 12.41
C GLY A 55 -4.89 7.53 12.01
N ASP A 56 -3.74 7.47 12.68
CA ASP A 56 -2.72 6.45 12.40
C ASP A 56 -3.28 5.02 12.44
N VAL A 57 -4.23 4.72 13.33
CA VAL A 57 -4.90 3.42 13.42
C VAL A 57 -5.72 3.11 12.15
N ASP A 58 -6.38 4.12 11.57
CA ASP A 58 -7.15 3.93 10.35
C ASP A 58 -6.24 3.70 9.16
N ILE A 59 -5.11 4.42 9.09
CA ILE A 59 -4.08 4.24 8.06
C ILE A 59 -3.48 2.84 8.15
N LEU A 60 -3.10 2.41 9.36
CA LEU A 60 -2.57 1.06 9.59
C LEU A 60 -3.57 -0.04 9.20
N ASN A 61 -4.86 0.13 9.50
CA ASN A 61 -5.91 -0.81 9.11
C ASN A 61 -6.15 -0.83 7.59
N PHE A 62 -6.00 0.30 6.94
CA PHE A 62 -6.04 0.36 5.49
C PHE A 62 -4.85 -0.41 4.88
N ALA A 63 -3.63 -0.16 5.34
CA ALA A 63 -2.46 -0.93 4.93
C ALA A 63 -2.66 -2.44 5.21
N LEU A 64 -3.10 -2.82 6.41
CA LEU A 64 -3.38 -4.22 6.78
C LEU A 64 -4.37 -4.90 5.81
N THR A 65 -5.34 -4.16 5.27
CA THR A 65 -6.27 -4.71 4.27
C THR A 65 -5.56 -5.05 2.97
N LEU A 66 -4.59 -4.24 2.55
CA LEU A 66 -3.78 -4.50 1.34
C LEU A 66 -2.85 -5.67 1.54
N GLU A 67 -2.15 -5.73 2.67
CA GLU A 67 -1.26 -6.86 3.00
C GLU A 67 -2.01 -8.20 3.06
N TYR A 68 -3.23 -8.22 3.61
CA TYR A 68 -4.08 -9.42 3.55
C TYR A 68 -4.41 -9.84 2.11
N LEU A 69 -4.66 -8.87 1.23
CA LEU A 69 -4.94 -9.13 -0.18
C LEU A 69 -3.71 -9.72 -0.87
N GLU A 70 -2.52 -9.14 -0.64
CA GLU A 70 -1.27 -9.58 -1.25
C GLU A 70 -0.83 -10.95 -0.71
N ALA A 71 -0.88 -11.17 0.60
CA ALA A 71 -0.62 -12.50 1.19
C ALA A 71 -1.53 -13.58 0.61
N ALA A 72 -2.83 -13.31 0.49
CA ALA A 72 -3.79 -14.24 -0.10
C ALA A 72 -3.55 -14.46 -1.60
N PHE A 73 -3.12 -13.42 -2.32
CA PHE A 73 -2.76 -13.52 -3.74
C PHE A 73 -1.59 -14.46 -3.97
N TYR A 74 -0.50 -14.32 -3.20
CA TYR A 74 0.66 -15.21 -3.30
C TYR A 74 0.31 -16.65 -2.92
N ASP A 75 -0.46 -16.86 -1.85
CA ASP A 75 -0.92 -18.20 -1.45
C ASP A 75 -1.79 -18.87 -2.52
N GLU A 76 -2.70 -18.11 -3.14
CA GLU A 76 -3.54 -18.63 -4.22
C GLU A 76 -2.73 -18.91 -5.49
N ALA A 77 -1.77 -18.06 -5.84
CA ALA A 77 -0.88 -18.23 -6.98
C ALA A 77 -0.01 -19.49 -6.86
N LEU A 78 0.59 -19.71 -5.69
CA LEU A 78 1.40 -20.90 -5.40
C LEU A 78 0.60 -22.19 -5.55
N SER A 79 -0.70 -22.16 -5.27
CA SER A 79 -1.58 -23.35 -5.33
C SER A 79 -2.21 -23.56 -6.71
N LYS A 80 -2.46 -22.51 -7.51
CA LYS A 80 -3.30 -22.57 -8.71
C LYS A 80 -2.61 -22.19 -10.02
N ALA A 81 -1.58 -21.31 -9.98
CA ALA A 81 -1.02 -20.74 -11.20
C ALA A 81 0.10 -21.59 -11.85
N GLY A 82 0.39 -22.76 -11.29
CA GLY A 82 1.41 -23.66 -11.86
C GLY A 82 2.81 -23.07 -11.90
N LEU A 83 3.15 -22.22 -10.93
CA LEU A 83 4.44 -21.52 -10.86
C LEU A 83 5.62 -22.48 -10.81
N SER A 84 6.71 -22.12 -11.50
CA SER A 84 7.89 -22.95 -11.62
C SER A 84 9.20 -22.18 -11.40
N GLY A 85 10.29 -22.90 -11.19
CA GLY A 85 11.64 -22.35 -11.14
C GLY A 85 11.80 -21.17 -10.18
N ASP A 86 12.38 -20.09 -10.68
CA ASP A 86 12.66 -18.88 -9.88
C ASP A 86 11.40 -18.06 -9.62
N VAL A 87 10.39 -18.11 -10.48
CA VAL A 87 9.09 -17.46 -10.26
C VAL A 87 8.42 -18.03 -9.01
N LYS A 88 8.42 -19.36 -8.86
CA LYS A 88 7.85 -20.02 -7.70
C LYS A 88 8.60 -19.66 -6.41
N LYS A 89 9.94 -19.59 -6.45
CA LYS A 89 10.75 -19.21 -5.28
C LYS A 89 10.46 -17.79 -4.84
N LEU A 90 10.40 -16.85 -5.81
CA LEU A 90 10.05 -15.47 -5.56
C LEU A 90 8.66 -15.32 -4.96
N ALA A 91 7.67 -16.02 -5.53
CA ALA A 91 6.31 -16.00 -5.00
C ALA A 91 6.22 -16.55 -3.57
N GLN A 92 7.04 -17.56 -3.22
CA GLN A 92 7.14 -18.07 -1.85
C GLN A 92 7.75 -17.03 -0.91
N GLU A 93 8.88 -16.43 -1.31
CA GLU A 93 9.60 -15.44 -0.52
C GLU A 93 8.72 -14.21 -0.27
N PHE A 94 8.08 -13.66 -1.31
CA PHE A 94 7.21 -12.50 -1.19
C PHE A 94 5.97 -12.81 -0.37
N GLY A 95 5.29 -13.92 -0.62
CA GLY A 95 4.16 -14.34 0.20
C GLY A 95 4.50 -14.51 1.69
N ASP A 96 5.74 -14.89 2.02
CA ASP A 96 6.20 -14.94 3.41
C ASP A 96 6.52 -13.54 3.96
N HIS A 97 6.97 -12.58 3.12
CA HIS A 97 7.12 -11.19 3.51
C HIS A 97 5.78 -10.54 3.80
N GLU A 98 4.76 -10.73 2.93
CA GLU A 98 3.42 -10.16 3.15
C GLU A 98 2.78 -10.67 4.45
N LYS A 99 2.97 -11.93 4.80
CA LYS A 99 2.51 -12.46 6.10
C LYS A 99 3.20 -11.79 7.28
N GLN A 100 4.50 -11.49 7.16
CA GLN A 100 5.24 -10.75 8.18
C GLN A 100 4.77 -9.29 8.27
N HIS A 101 4.43 -8.64 7.15
CA HIS A 101 3.83 -7.31 7.12
C HIS A 101 2.45 -7.32 7.81
N VAL A 102 1.61 -8.33 7.55
CA VAL A 102 0.32 -8.54 8.24
C VAL A 102 0.53 -8.63 9.76
N ASP A 103 1.48 -9.44 10.21
CA ASP A 103 1.77 -9.61 11.65
C ASP A 103 2.27 -8.29 12.27
N ALA A 104 3.17 -7.59 11.58
CA ALA A 104 3.72 -6.31 12.04
C ALA A 104 2.65 -5.22 12.16
N LEU A 105 1.78 -5.08 11.15
CA LEU A 105 0.69 -4.11 11.16
C LEU A 105 -0.37 -4.45 12.22
N THR A 106 -0.70 -5.73 12.36
CA THR A 106 -1.61 -6.19 13.42
C THR A 106 -1.10 -5.79 14.80
N GLY A 107 0.17 -6.09 15.09
CA GLY A 107 0.80 -5.69 16.35
C GLY A 107 0.90 -4.18 16.55
N ALA A 108 1.16 -3.41 15.49
CA ALA A 108 1.19 -1.96 15.55
C ALA A 108 -0.18 -1.36 15.88
N ILE A 109 -1.25 -1.87 15.26
CA ILE A 109 -2.64 -1.45 15.53
C ILE A 109 -3.02 -1.74 16.99
N GLU A 110 -2.73 -2.93 17.48
CA GLU A 110 -3.01 -3.32 18.87
C GLU A 110 -2.23 -2.45 19.86
N LYS A 111 -0.94 -2.21 19.60
CA LYS A 111 -0.09 -1.32 20.42
C LYS A 111 -0.61 0.12 20.43
N ALA A 112 -1.21 0.58 19.34
CA ALA A 112 -1.85 1.89 19.26
C ALA A 112 -3.23 1.94 19.94
N GLY A 113 -3.70 0.84 20.54
CA GLY A 113 -5.03 0.72 21.17
C GLY A 113 -6.18 0.57 20.19
N GLY A 114 -5.87 0.29 18.92
CA GLY A 114 -6.84 0.03 17.87
C GLY A 114 -7.28 -1.43 17.83
N LYS A 115 -8.20 -1.73 16.91
CA LYS A 115 -8.65 -3.08 16.62
C LYS A 115 -8.28 -3.42 15.17
N PRO A 116 -7.48 -4.48 14.93
CA PRO A 116 -7.16 -4.92 13.58
C PRO A 116 -8.41 -5.32 12.80
N VAL A 117 -8.45 -4.91 11.52
CA VAL A 117 -9.49 -5.38 10.60
C VAL A 117 -9.30 -6.87 10.31
N LYS A 118 -10.39 -7.53 9.91
CA LYS A 118 -10.33 -8.92 9.45
C LYS A 118 -9.92 -8.97 7.98
N ALA A 119 -9.25 -10.04 7.60
CA ALA A 119 -8.94 -10.33 6.20
C ALA A 119 -10.22 -10.29 5.35
N PRO A 120 -10.22 -9.56 4.23
CA PRO A 120 -11.34 -9.52 3.31
C PRO A 120 -11.48 -10.84 2.56
N GLY A 121 -12.68 -11.14 2.07
CA GLY A 121 -12.83 -12.16 1.04
C GLY A 121 -12.21 -11.69 -0.27
N VAL A 122 -11.41 -12.53 -0.92
CA VAL A 122 -10.71 -12.17 -2.15
C VAL A 122 -10.98 -13.15 -3.29
N GLN A 123 -10.74 -12.71 -4.52
CA GLN A 123 -10.79 -13.52 -5.74
C GLN A 123 -9.78 -12.99 -6.73
N PHE A 124 -9.03 -13.88 -7.37
CA PHE A 124 -8.03 -13.49 -8.36
C PHE A 124 -8.24 -14.26 -9.66
N PRO A 125 -8.16 -13.60 -10.83
CA PRO A 125 -8.25 -14.26 -12.14
C PRO A 125 -6.91 -14.94 -12.49
N LEU A 126 -6.47 -15.88 -11.65
CA LEU A 126 -5.26 -16.65 -11.81
C LEU A 126 -5.54 -17.90 -12.67
N SER A 127 -4.84 -18.04 -13.76
CA SER A 127 -4.92 -19.21 -14.67
C SER A 127 -3.57 -19.90 -14.87
N ASP A 128 -2.47 -19.13 -14.84
CA ASP A 128 -1.11 -19.58 -15.16
C ASP A 128 -0.06 -18.60 -14.62
N GLU A 129 1.22 -18.95 -14.78
CA GLU A 129 2.36 -18.13 -14.37
C GLU A 129 2.35 -16.73 -15.00
N LYS A 130 1.89 -16.60 -16.25
CA LYS A 130 1.82 -15.30 -16.95
C LYS A 130 0.77 -14.38 -16.31
N SER A 131 -0.40 -14.92 -15.98
CA SER A 131 -1.45 -14.17 -15.27
C SER A 131 -0.99 -13.77 -13.87
N PHE A 132 -0.24 -14.63 -13.18
CA PHE A 132 0.38 -14.31 -11.90
C PHE A 132 1.33 -13.11 -12.02
N ILE A 133 2.33 -13.18 -12.92
CA ILE A 133 3.33 -12.10 -13.07
C ILE A 133 2.63 -10.77 -13.36
N LYS A 134 1.64 -10.76 -14.26
CA LYS A 134 0.90 -9.54 -14.61
C LYS A 134 0.15 -8.94 -13.40
N LEU A 135 -0.49 -9.79 -12.59
CA LEU A 135 -1.22 -9.32 -11.41
C LEU A 135 -0.25 -8.89 -10.30
N ALA A 136 0.86 -9.61 -10.14
CA ALA A 136 1.89 -9.25 -9.17
C ALA A 136 2.47 -7.85 -9.44
N VAL A 137 2.80 -7.51 -10.71
CA VAL A 137 3.19 -6.13 -11.06
C VAL A 137 2.14 -5.12 -10.61
N THR A 138 0.86 -5.42 -10.82
CA THR A 138 -0.22 -4.51 -10.43
C THR A 138 -0.31 -4.34 -8.91
N PHE A 139 -0.20 -5.42 -8.14
CA PHE A 139 -0.33 -5.37 -6.69
C PHE A 139 0.86 -4.67 -6.04
N GLU A 140 2.07 -5.10 -6.38
CA GLU A 140 3.28 -4.49 -5.84
C GLU A 140 3.38 -2.98 -6.15
N ASP A 141 3.08 -2.57 -7.38
CA ASP A 141 3.05 -1.15 -7.74
C ASP A 141 1.96 -0.38 -6.99
N THR A 142 0.83 -1.03 -6.72
CA THR A 142 -0.26 -0.44 -5.93
C THR A 142 0.15 -0.33 -4.46
N GLY A 143 0.81 -1.34 -3.90
CA GLY A 143 1.34 -1.35 -2.54
C GLY A 143 2.33 -0.20 -2.32
N VAL A 144 3.37 -0.09 -3.15
CA VAL A 144 4.32 1.05 -3.12
C VAL A 144 3.59 2.39 -3.15
N SER A 145 2.67 2.55 -4.11
CA SER A 145 1.93 3.80 -4.30
C SER A 145 1.00 4.13 -3.14
N ALA A 146 0.42 3.12 -2.49
CA ALA A 146 -0.44 3.25 -1.32
C ALA A 146 0.35 3.71 -0.08
N TYR A 147 1.51 3.09 0.20
CA TYR A 147 2.39 3.51 1.29
C TYR A 147 2.88 4.94 1.10
N ASN A 148 3.31 5.31 -0.13
CA ASN A 148 3.71 6.67 -0.45
C ASN A 148 2.57 7.67 -0.27
N GLY A 149 1.34 7.30 -0.60
CA GLY A 149 0.15 8.13 -0.41
C GLY A 149 -0.25 8.30 1.05
N ALA A 150 -0.08 7.25 1.86
CA ALA A 150 -0.41 7.26 3.27
C ALA A 150 0.64 7.99 4.14
N ALA A 151 1.91 7.92 3.78
CA ALA A 151 3.02 8.43 4.57
C ALA A 151 2.85 9.89 5.07
N PRO A 152 2.40 10.87 4.24
CA PRO A 152 2.21 12.25 4.70
C PRO A 152 1.10 12.43 5.74
N MET A 153 0.20 11.45 5.89
CA MET A 153 -0.93 11.50 6.82
C MET A 153 -0.59 10.87 8.18
N ILE A 154 0.50 10.13 8.28
CA ILE A 154 0.94 9.46 9.53
C ILE A 154 1.52 10.51 10.48
N SER A 155 0.93 10.61 11.67
CA SER A 155 1.34 11.56 12.70
C SER A 155 2.42 11.01 13.63
N ASN A 156 2.38 9.72 13.94
CA ASN A 156 3.35 9.05 14.80
C ASN A 156 4.61 8.67 14.02
N LYS A 157 5.77 9.15 14.49
CA LYS A 157 7.06 8.92 13.80
C LYS A 157 7.49 7.46 13.80
N ASP A 158 7.14 6.69 14.82
CA ASP A 158 7.49 5.26 14.89
C ASP A 158 6.63 4.47 13.90
N VAL A 159 5.35 4.85 13.75
CA VAL A 159 4.46 4.29 12.71
C VAL A 159 4.97 4.66 11.32
N LEU A 160 5.36 5.91 11.10
CA LEU A 160 5.93 6.35 9.83
C LEU A 160 7.23 5.60 9.48
N ALA A 161 8.11 5.38 10.46
CA ALA A 161 9.34 4.63 10.26
C ALA A 161 9.06 3.16 9.91
N ALA A 162 8.09 2.53 10.57
CA ALA A 162 7.66 1.17 10.27
C ALA A 162 7.04 1.07 8.86
N ALA A 163 6.12 1.97 8.51
CA ALA A 163 5.52 2.05 7.18
C ALA A 163 6.58 2.26 6.09
N GLY A 164 7.57 3.13 6.33
CA GLY A 164 8.68 3.34 5.41
C GLY A 164 9.57 2.11 5.24
N SER A 165 9.72 1.28 6.28
CA SER A 165 10.45 0.01 6.20
C SER A 165 9.71 -1.00 5.30
N ILE A 166 8.39 -1.10 5.42
CA ILE A 166 7.57 -1.95 4.54
C ILE A 166 7.62 -1.41 3.11
N ALA A 167 7.35 -0.13 2.88
CA ALA A 167 7.37 0.50 1.55
C ALA A 167 8.67 0.22 0.77
N GLN A 168 9.82 0.14 1.45
CA GLN A 168 11.10 -0.22 0.83
C GLN A 168 11.15 -1.68 0.40
N VAL A 169 10.47 -2.58 1.09
CA VAL A 169 10.38 -3.99 0.71
C VAL A 169 9.45 -4.12 -0.49
N GLU A 170 8.28 -3.47 -0.45
CA GLU A 170 7.33 -3.40 -1.57
C GLU A 170 8.02 -2.92 -2.86
N ALA A 171 8.83 -1.86 -2.79
CA ALA A 171 9.55 -1.36 -3.95
C ALA A 171 10.55 -2.39 -4.53
N ARG A 172 11.14 -3.25 -3.68
CA ARG A 172 12.00 -4.34 -4.13
C ARG A 172 11.21 -5.48 -4.77
N HIS A 173 10.05 -5.82 -4.22
CA HIS A 173 9.12 -6.77 -4.81
C HIS A 173 8.69 -6.29 -6.19
N ALA A 174 8.20 -5.04 -6.30
CA ALA A 174 7.80 -4.42 -7.56
C ALA A 174 8.92 -4.48 -8.61
N ALA A 175 10.15 -4.11 -8.26
CA ALA A 175 11.29 -4.14 -9.15
C ALA A 175 11.63 -5.57 -9.62
N ALA A 176 11.59 -6.55 -8.72
CA ALA A 176 11.87 -7.95 -9.04
C ALA A 176 10.80 -8.55 -9.95
N ILE A 177 9.51 -8.30 -9.66
CA ILE A 177 8.39 -8.78 -10.50
C ILE A 177 8.41 -8.12 -11.88
N ARG A 178 8.68 -6.82 -11.99
CA ARG A 178 8.87 -6.14 -13.29
C ARG A 178 9.99 -6.79 -14.10
N SER A 179 11.12 -7.12 -13.46
CA SER A 179 12.20 -7.83 -14.13
C SER A 179 11.74 -9.18 -14.69
N LEU A 180 10.92 -9.94 -13.95
CA LEU A 180 10.33 -11.19 -14.45
C LEU A 180 9.34 -10.97 -15.58
N ALA A 181 8.62 -9.85 -15.57
CA ALA A 181 7.71 -9.43 -16.63
C ALA A 181 8.43 -8.97 -17.90
N GLY A 182 9.76 -8.78 -17.85
CA GLY A 182 10.54 -8.18 -18.94
C GLY A 182 10.35 -6.66 -19.04
N GLU A 183 9.88 -6.02 -17.99
CA GLU A 183 9.69 -4.58 -17.87
C GLU A 183 10.90 -3.92 -17.20
N ASP A 184 11.02 -2.60 -17.32
CA ASP A 184 12.05 -1.83 -16.60
C ASP A 184 11.78 -1.92 -15.09
N PRO A 185 12.72 -2.45 -14.28
CA PRO A 185 12.56 -2.54 -12.83
C PRO A 185 12.56 -1.19 -12.12
N THR A 186 13.08 -0.15 -12.77
CA THR A 186 13.26 1.20 -12.19
C THR A 186 12.81 2.28 -13.17
N PRO A 187 11.52 2.28 -13.61
CA PRO A 187 11.07 3.11 -14.73
C PRO A 187 11.07 4.61 -14.42
N GLU A 188 10.99 4.98 -13.15
CA GLU A 188 10.85 6.36 -12.71
C GLU A 188 11.85 6.69 -11.60
N ALA A 189 12.25 7.96 -11.51
CA ALA A 189 13.12 8.44 -10.43
C ALA A 189 12.38 8.64 -9.10
N PHE A 190 11.05 8.74 -9.13
CA PHE A 190 10.16 8.90 -7.98
C PHE A 190 8.95 8.01 -8.17
N ASP A 191 8.66 7.19 -7.17
CA ASP A 191 7.48 6.32 -7.20
C ASP A 191 6.19 7.14 -7.14
N LYS A 192 5.16 6.60 -7.78
CA LYS A 192 3.83 7.19 -7.78
C LYS A 192 3.24 7.22 -6.37
N THR A 193 2.34 8.15 -6.18
CA THR A 193 1.56 8.31 -4.96
C THR A 193 0.09 8.16 -5.33
N LEU A 194 -0.63 7.23 -4.70
CA LEU A 194 -2.06 7.05 -4.87
C LEU A 194 -2.80 7.45 -3.59
N THR A 195 -3.94 8.10 -3.77
CA THR A 195 -4.89 8.33 -2.69
C THR A 195 -5.57 7.03 -2.27
N THR A 196 -6.12 6.98 -1.07
CA THR A 196 -6.91 5.83 -0.59
C THR A 196 -8.01 5.42 -1.57
N ASP A 197 -8.73 6.38 -2.17
CA ASP A 197 -9.79 6.13 -3.14
C ASP A 197 -9.26 5.50 -4.43
N GLU A 198 -8.11 5.95 -4.92
CA GLU A 198 -7.47 5.38 -6.12
C GLU A 198 -6.99 3.95 -5.86
N VAL A 199 -6.38 3.70 -4.70
CA VAL A 199 -5.98 2.35 -4.28
C VAL A 199 -7.19 1.43 -4.18
N LEU A 200 -8.25 1.86 -3.49
CA LEU A 200 -9.48 1.09 -3.36
C LEU A 200 -10.12 0.77 -4.71
N LYS A 201 -10.11 1.72 -5.63
CA LYS A 201 -10.58 1.50 -7.01
C LYS A 201 -9.73 0.44 -7.73
N ALA A 202 -8.42 0.45 -7.53
CA ALA A 202 -7.51 -0.52 -8.13
C ALA A 202 -7.73 -1.94 -7.59
N VAL A 203 -7.93 -2.09 -6.27
CA VAL A 203 -8.07 -3.42 -5.64
C VAL A 203 -9.51 -3.94 -5.60
N LYS A 204 -10.52 -3.08 -5.82
CA LYS A 204 -11.95 -3.46 -5.80
C LYS A 204 -12.31 -4.68 -6.63
N PRO A 205 -11.77 -4.90 -7.85
CA PRO A 205 -12.08 -6.09 -8.64
C PRO A 205 -11.69 -7.41 -7.97
N PHE A 206 -10.80 -7.37 -7.01
CA PHE A 206 -10.24 -8.53 -6.32
C PHE A 206 -10.90 -8.79 -4.95
N LEU A 207 -11.73 -7.89 -4.47
CA LEU A 207 -12.47 -8.03 -3.23
C LEU A 207 -13.84 -8.65 -3.51
N LYS A 208 -14.19 -9.69 -2.74
CA LYS A 208 -15.55 -10.26 -2.76
C LYS A 208 -16.50 -9.32 -2.00
N GLY A 209 -17.61 -9.00 -2.64
CA GLY A 209 -18.68 -8.20 -2.05
C GLY A 209 -19.44 -8.93 -0.94
#